data_347d153b66f1821b6db7aeac5ed33680
#
_entry.id   347d153b66f1821b6db7aeac5ed33680
#
_cell.length_a   1.000
_cell.length_b   1.000
_cell.length_c   1.000
_cell.angle_alpha   90.00
_cell.angle_beta   90.00
_cell.angle_gamma   90.00
#
_symmetry.space_group_name_H-M   'P 1'
#
loop_
_entity.id
_entity.type
_entity.pdbx_description
1 polymer ?
#
loop_
_entity_poly.entity_id
_entity_poly.type
_entity_poly.pdbx_seq_one_letter_code
_entity_poly.pdbx_strand_id
1 'polypeptide(L)'
;MWKALFQFDVRAYTMVGALILIWILFGVLNETFLTPRNLSNLFTQMSVTSILAIGMVLVIVAGHIDLSVGSIVGLTGGIAAILSNWMGQPTIVVLLGTLAAGLVLGVLQGWLVAYKAVPAFIVTLGGMLVFRGVLMGITESMTVPISDPVFALMGNAYFAKGFGWILAAVTIACFVWAAVMKRSSRLKYGFQVDPLPALTVKLAGLSLLIAAFVLIVNSYKGIPFPMIFVLALAVLFTLISTKTTFGRHIYAIGGNPEAARMSGINIKLKTMMVFVFSGLLASIASVVLTSRLSSATISAGNMAEMDAIAACVIGGTSLMGGSGRVSGALLGALVMTSLDNGMSLMGLESFWQYLVKGGILVFAVWMDISSRSKNRGV
;
A
#
# COMPACT_ATOMS: atom_id res chain seq x y z
N MET A 1 32.10 18.88 -9.40
CA MET A 1 30.96 18.90 -10.36
C MET A 1 30.12 17.63 -10.30
N TRP A 2 30.67 16.43 -10.14
CA TRP A 2 29.93 15.16 -10.05
C TRP A 2 29.18 14.93 -8.73
N LYS A 3 29.61 15.47 -7.59
CA LYS A 3 28.93 15.31 -6.28
C LYS A 3 27.58 16.04 -6.16
N ALA A 4 27.33 17.08 -6.98
CA ALA A 4 26.06 17.80 -6.99
C ALA A 4 24.96 17.11 -7.84
N LEU A 5 25.33 16.18 -8.73
CA LEU A 5 24.40 15.39 -9.54
C LEU A 5 23.65 14.32 -8.73
N PHE A 6 24.13 14.00 -7.54
CA PHE A 6 23.68 12.84 -6.76
C PHE A 6 23.45 13.21 -5.28
N GLN A 7 22.55 14.14 -5.01
CA GLN A 7 21.87 14.08 -3.70
C GLN A 7 20.92 12.88 -3.74
N PHE A 8 21.51 11.70 -3.63
CA PHE A 8 20.79 10.44 -3.64
C PHE A 8 20.06 10.26 -2.30
N ASP A 9 18.77 10.08 -2.37
CA ASP A 9 18.04 9.41 -1.29
C ASP A 9 18.49 7.93 -1.31
N VAL A 10 19.55 7.63 -0.58
CA VAL A 10 20.23 6.31 -0.57
C VAL A 10 19.20 5.18 -0.37
N ARG A 11 18.14 5.44 0.42
CA ARG A 11 17.07 4.47 0.69
C ARG A 11 16.25 4.13 -0.55
N ALA A 12 15.90 5.13 -1.38
CA ALA A 12 15.14 4.88 -2.60
C ALA A 12 15.94 4.03 -3.59
N TYR A 13 17.27 4.26 -3.69
CA TYR A 13 18.12 3.47 -4.58
C TYR A 13 18.37 2.05 -4.09
N THR A 14 18.50 1.85 -2.77
CA THR A 14 18.62 0.50 -2.21
C THR A 14 17.34 -0.32 -2.46
N MET A 15 16.16 0.28 -2.35
CA MET A 15 14.90 -0.40 -2.68
C MET A 15 14.79 -0.78 -4.16
N VAL A 16 15.12 0.16 -5.05
CA VAL A 16 15.11 -0.13 -6.50
C VAL A 16 16.14 -1.19 -6.84
N GLY A 17 17.33 -1.13 -6.23
CA GLY A 17 18.36 -2.16 -6.38
C GLY A 17 17.90 -3.54 -5.90
N ALA A 18 17.25 -3.61 -4.74
CA ALA A 18 16.67 -4.85 -4.22
C ALA A 18 15.58 -5.40 -5.15
N LEU A 19 14.71 -4.53 -5.67
CA LEU A 19 13.67 -4.92 -6.63
C LEU A 19 14.28 -5.50 -7.91
N ILE A 20 15.28 -4.83 -8.49
CA ILE A 20 15.97 -5.31 -9.69
C ILE A 20 16.62 -6.67 -9.43
N LEU A 21 17.27 -6.84 -8.28
CA LEU A 21 17.91 -8.10 -7.90
C LEU A 21 16.88 -9.23 -7.77
N ILE A 22 15.73 -8.96 -7.14
CA ILE A 22 14.61 -9.91 -7.01
C ILE A 22 14.07 -10.30 -8.41
N TRP A 23 13.89 -9.32 -9.29
CA TRP A 23 13.37 -9.57 -10.64
C TRP A 23 14.37 -10.33 -11.52
N ILE A 24 15.67 -10.07 -11.40
CA ILE A 24 16.72 -10.86 -12.06
C ILE A 24 16.73 -12.28 -11.50
N LEU A 25 16.71 -12.43 -10.17
CA LEU A 25 16.74 -13.74 -9.51
C LEU A 25 15.58 -14.63 -9.98
N PHE A 26 14.34 -14.16 -9.84
CA PHE A 26 13.17 -14.93 -10.24
C PHE A 26 13.01 -15.06 -11.75
N GLY A 27 13.48 -14.07 -12.53
CA GLY A 27 13.48 -14.14 -13.98
C GLY A 27 14.44 -15.19 -14.54
N VAL A 28 15.57 -15.44 -13.85
CA VAL A 28 16.51 -16.52 -14.18
C VAL A 28 16.00 -17.89 -13.70
N LEU A 29 15.39 -17.93 -12.50
CA LEU A 29 14.92 -19.18 -11.90
C LEU A 29 13.61 -19.70 -12.53
N ASN A 30 12.78 -18.81 -13.09
CA ASN A 30 11.50 -19.18 -13.67
C ASN A 30 11.16 -18.31 -14.88
N GLU A 31 11.13 -18.91 -16.07
CA GLU A 31 10.86 -18.21 -17.34
C GLU A 31 9.48 -17.53 -17.38
N THR A 32 8.50 -18.00 -16.59
CA THR A 32 7.16 -17.41 -16.51
C THR A 32 7.13 -16.10 -15.71
N PHE A 33 8.13 -15.84 -14.85
CA PHE A 33 8.11 -14.67 -13.94
C PHE A 33 8.02 -13.34 -14.70
N LEU A 34 8.82 -13.15 -15.75
CA LEU A 34 8.84 -11.92 -16.54
C LEU A 34 7.83 -11.89 -17.70
N THR A 35 6.95 -12.91 -17.82
CA THR A 35 5.92 -12.90 -18.87
C THR A 35 4.90 -11.76 -18.63
N PRO A 36 4.37 -11.12 -19.69
CA PRO A 36 3.37 -10.07 -19.57
C PRO A 36 2.14 -10.46 -18.77
N ARG A 37 1.72 -11.73 -18.89
CA ARG A 37 0.60 -12.30 -18.11
C ARG A 37 0.90 -12.30 -16.62
N ASN A 38 2.08 -12.79 -16.23
CA ASN A 38 2.45 -12.86 -14.82
C ASN A 38 2.68 -11.46 -14.24
N LEU A 39 3.36 -10.57 -14.96
CA LEU A 39 3.55 -9.19 -14.51
C LEU A 39 2.21 -8.47 -14.32
N SER A 40 1.24 -8.66 -15.22
CA SER A 40 -0.11 -8.14 -15.05
C SER A 40 -0.80 -8.69 -13.79
N ASN A 41 -0.68 -10.00 -13.53
CA ASN A 41 -1.17 -10.63 -12.30
C ASN A 41 -0.46 -10.07 -11.05
N LEU A 42 0.86 -9.89 -11.10
CA LEU A 42 1.65 -9.32 -10.02
C LEU A 42 1.15 -7.91 -9.66
N PHE A 43 0.88 -7.06 -10.64
CA PHE A 43 0.33 -5.72 -10.39
C PHE A 43 -1.08 -5.76 -9.80
N THR A 44 -1.89 -6.74 -10.19
CA THR A 44 -3.21 -6.94 -9.58
C THR A 44 -3.09 -7.42 -8.12
N GLN A 45 -2.15 -8.33 -7.82
CA GLN A 45 -1.85 -8.78 -6.45
C GLN A 45 -1.31 -7.62 -5.60
N MET A 46 -0.35 -6.88 -6.14
CA MET A 46 0.23 -5.70 -5.50
C MET A 46 -0.83 -4.68 -5.09
N SER A 47 -1.96 -4.60 -5.81
CA SER A 47 -3.01 -3.62 -5.51
C SER A 47 -3.57 -3.81 -4.10
N VAL A 48 -3.77 -5.05 -3.65
CA VAL A 48 -4.25 -5.35 -2.29
C VAL A 48 -3.24 -4.88 -1.24
N THR A 49 -1.99 -5.33 -1.35
CA THR A 49 -0.92 -4.95 -0.43
C THR A 49 -0.67 -3.43 -0.43
N SER A 50 -0.77 -2.79 -1.59
CA SER A 50 -0.61 -1.34 -1.73
C SER A 50 -1.70 -0.56 -1.01
N ILE A 51 -2.97 -0.95 -1.15
CA ILE A 51 -4.08 -0.27 -0.45
C ILE A 51 -3.90 -0.39 1.06
N LEU A 52 -3.53 -1.57 1.57
CA LEU A 52 -3.24 -1.78 2.98
C LEU A 52 -2.04 -0.97 3.44
N ALA A 53 -0.97 -0.93 2.65
CA ALA A 53 0.24 -0.16 2.96
C ALA A 53 -0.03 1.35 3.00
N ILE A 54 -0.92 1.89 2.16
CA ILE A 54 -1.33 3.30 2.23
C ILE A 54 -1.96 3.61 3.59
N GLY A 55 -2.86 2.76 4.09
CA GLY A 55 -3.46 2.90 5.42
C GLY A 55 -2.42 2.75 6.53
N MET A 56 -1.58 1.73 6.40
CA MET A 56 -0.55 1.40 7.38
C MET A 56 0.50 2.51 7.52
N VAL A 57 0.86 3.23 6.45
CA VAL A 57 1.72 4.44 6.54
C VAL A 57 1.13 5.45 7.51
N LEU A 58 -0.17 5.74 7.45
CA LEU A 58 -0.81 6.72 8.34
C LEU A 58 -0.76 6.25 9.79
N VAL A 59 -1.02 4.96 10.02
CA VAL A 59 -1.00 4.34 11.35
C VAL A 59 0.41 4.38 11.93
N ILE A 60 1.42 3.95 11.17
CA ILE A 60 2.81 3.91 11.63
C ILE A 60 3.36 5.33 11.82
N VAL A 61 3.08 6.26 10.90
CA VAL A 61 3.50 7.67 11.04
C VAL A 61 2.91 8.30 12.28
N ALA A 62 1.69 7.94 12.69
CA ALA A 62 1.07 8.40 13.95
C ALA A 62 1.65 7.72 15.21
N GLY A 63 2.61 6.80 15.07
CA GLY A 63 3.26 6.09 16.18
C GLY A 63 2.50 4.85 16.66
N HIS A 64 1.66 4.26 15.80
CA HIS A 64 0.88 3.06 16.12
C HIS A 64 1.17 1.93 15.13
N ILE A 65 0.76 0.71 15.50
CA ILE A 65 0.81 -0.48 14.62
C ILE A 65 -0.58 -1.10 14.63
N ASP A 66 -1.09 -1.45 13.45
CA ASP A 66 -2.38 -2.11 13.27
C ASP A 66 -2.18 -3.52 12.71
N LEU A 67 -2.31 -4.52 13.58
CA LEU A 67 -2.18 -5.94 13.22
C LEU A 67 -3.49 -6.55 12.72
N SER A 68 -4.59 -5.80 12.74
CA SER A 68 -5.91 -6.34 12.42
C SER A 68 -6.30 -6.19 10.96
N VAL A 69 -5.56 -5.39 10.17
CA VAL A 69 -5.96 -5.03 8.79
C VAL A 69 -6.21 -6.25 7.90
N GLY A 70 -5.40 -7.32 8.05
CA GLY A 70 -5.62 -8.58 7.33
C GLY A 70 -6.92 -9.28 7.72
N SER A 71 -7.25 -9.30 9.01
CA SER A 71 -8.51 -9.86 9.49
C SER A 71 -9.72 -8.98 9.13
N ILE A 72 -9.56 -7.65 9.06
CA ILE A 72 -10.59 -6.74 8.52
C ILE A 72 -10.84 -7.07 7.05
N VAL A 73 -9.79 -7.28 6.24
CA VAL A 73 -9.92 -7.72 4.84
C VAL A 73 -10.73 -9.01 4.76
N GLY A 74 -10.39 -10.02 5.56
CA GLY A 74 -11.12 -11.28 5.59
C GLY A 74 -12.58 -11.10 5.97
N LEU A 75 -12.87 -10.44 7.09
CA LEU A 75 -14.22 -10.25 7.60
C LEU A 75 -15.10 -9.44 6.66
N THR A 76 -14.60 -8.31 6.15
CA THR A 76 -15.37 -7.47 5.21
C THR A 76 -15.58 -8.16 3.86
N GLY A 77 -14.63 -9.04 3.43
CA GLY A 77 -14.82 -9.91 2.28
C GLY A 77 -15.89 -10.98 2.51
N GLY A 78 -15.92 -11.57 3.70
CA GLY A 78 -17.00 -12.47 4.12
C GLY A 78 -18.37 -11.80 4.08
N ILE A 79 -18.46 -10.59 4.62
CA ILE A 79 -19.69 -9.77 4.57
C ILE A 79 -20.10 -9.49 3.12
N ALA A 80 -19.15 -9.12 2.25
CA ALA A 80 -19.43 -8.91 0.83
C ALA A 80 -20.02 -10.17 0.16
N ALA A 81 -19.41 -11.33 0.42
CA ALA A 81 -19.87 -12.59 -0.16
C ALA A 81 -21.25 -13.01 0.36
N ILE A 82 -21.52 -12.84 1.64
CA ILE A 82 -22.83 -13.13 2.25
C ILE A 82 -23.91 -12.21 1.65
N LEU A 83 -23.66 -10.90 1.61
CA LEU A 83 -24.58 -9.94 1.02
C LEU A 83 -24.87 -10.25 -0.46
N SER A 84 -23.84 -10.60 -1.23
CA SER A 84 -23.97 -10.90 -2.66
C SER A 84 -24.67 -12.23 -2.92
N ASN A 85 -24.17 -13.32 -2.31
CA ASN A 85 -24.58 -14.67 -2.67
C ASN A 85 -25.75 -15.20 -1.82
N TRP A 86 -25.68 -15.05 -0.49
CA TRP A 86 -26.74 -15.60 0.37
C TRP A 86 -27.98 -14.68 0.44
N MET A 87 -27.74 -13.34 0.44
CA MET A 87 -28.83 -12.37 0.52
C MET A 87 -29.26 -11.81 -0.83
N GLY A 88 -28.57 -12.14 -1.93
CA GLY A 88 -28.93 -11.70 -3.28
C GLY A 88 -28.96 -10.18 -3.47
N GLN A 89 -28.18 -9.43 -2.70
CA GLN A 89 -28.19 -7.97 -2.74
C GLN A 89 -27.47 -7.43 -3.99
N PRO A 90 -27.94 -6.32 -4.57
CA PRO A 90 -27.28 -5.70 -5.72
C PRO A 90 -25.87 -5.20 -5.34
N THR A 91 -24.95 -5.17 -6.32
CA THR A 91 -23.54 -4.83 -6.13
C THR A 91 -23.33 -3.55 -5.31
N ILE A 92 -24.16 -2.52 -5.55
CA ILE A 92 -24.01 -1.24 -4.81
C ILE A 92 -24.24 -1.41 -3.31
N VAL A 93 -25.19 -2.23 -2.90
CA VAL A 93 -25.49 -2.54 -1.49
C VAL A 93 -24.35 -3.35 -0.90
N VAL A 94 -23.81 -4.32 -1.66
CA VAL A 94 -22.65 -5.12 -1.27
C VAL A 94 -21.44 -4.22 -1.02
N LEU A 95 -21.13 -3.31 -1.95
CA LEU A 95 -20.02 -2.37 -1.80
C LEU A 95 -20.20 -1.45 -0.58
N LEU A 96 -21.36 -0.82 -0.46
CA LEU A 96 -21.62 0.09 0.66
C LEU A 96 -21.60 -0.63 2.01
N GLY A 97 -22.18 -1.84 2.09
CA GLY A 97 -22.16 -2.67 3.30
C GLY A 97 -20.74 -3.08 3.70
N THR A 98 -19.92 -3.46 2.71
CA THR A 98 -18.51 -3.82 2.92
C THR A 98 -17.69 -2.63 3.44
N LEU A 99 -17.85 -1.46 2.84
CA LEU A 99 -17.15 -0.23 3.24
C LEU A 99 -17.64 0.25 4.62
N ALA A 100 -18.94 0.17 4.88
CA ALA A 100 -19.52 0.53 6.17
C ALA A 100 -18.99 -0.39 7.29
N ALA A 101 -18.88 -1.69 7.03
CA ALA A 101 -18.31 -2.63 7.99
C ALA A 101 -16.85 -2.26 8.33
N GLY A 102 -16.01 -2.01 7.33
CA GLY A 102 -14.62 -1.59 7.56
C GLY A 102 -14.51 -0.27 8.32
N LEU A 103 -15.38 0.69 8.01
CA LEU A 103 -15.44 1.96 8.72
C LEU A 103 -15.85 1.77 10.20
N VAL A 104 -16.87 0.95 10.48
CA VAL A 104 -17.31 0.63 11.85
C VAL A 104 -16.19 -0.03 12.65
N LEU A 105 -15.49 -1.01 12.06
CA LEU A 105 -14.35 -1.67 12.70
C LEU A 105 -13.19 -0.69 12.98
N GLY A 106 -12.90 0.19 12.04
CA GLY A 106 -11.90 1.25 12.23
C GLY A 106 -12.30 2.25 13.32
N VAL A 107 -13.57 2.66 13.39
CA VAL A 107 -14.09 3.52 14.46
C VAL A 107 -13.98 2.82 15.82
N LEU A 108 -14.38 1.56 15.92
CA LEU A 108 -14.31 0.77 17.15
C LEU A 108 -12.87 0.71 17.69
N GLN A 109 -11.92 0.33 16.85
CA GLN A 109 -10.52 0.25 17.24
C GLN A 109 -9.93 1.63 17.56
N GLY A 110 -10.20 2.62 16.71
CA GLY A 110 -9.73 3.99 16.93
C GLY A 110 -10.31 4.59 18.22
N TRP A 111 -11.54 4.28 18.57
CA TRP A 111 -12.14 4.72 19.85
C TRP A 111 -11.46 4.06 21.04
N LEU A 112 -11.21 2.75 21.01
CA LEU A 112 -10.51 2.04 22.08
C LEU A 112 -9.09 2.60 22.29
N VAL A 113 -8.35 2.82 21.20
CA VAL A 113 -6.99 3.35 21.29
C VAL A 113 -6.96 4.81 21.73
N ALA A 114 -7.78 5.66 21.10
CA ALA A 114 -7.68 7.11 21.28
C ALA A 114 -8.40 7.62 22.53
N TYR A 115 -9.55 7.05 22.89
CA TYR A 115 -10.38 7.56 23.99
C TYR A 115 -10.31 6.70 25.23
N LYS A 116 -10.14 5.38 25.09
CA LYS A 116 -9.96 4.47 26.23
C LYS A 116 -8.50 4.25 26.60
N ALA A 117 -7.58 4.81 25.79
CA ALA A 117 -6.13 4.73 26.00
C ALA A 117 -5.59 3.30 26.10
N VAL A 118 -6.27 2.33 25.47
CA VAL A 118 -5.77 0.96 25.37
C VAL A 118 -4.62 0.96 24.34
N PRO A 119 -3.45 0.33 24.64
CA PRO A 119 -2.35 0.28 23.68
C PRO A 119 -2.79 -0.29 22.33
N ALA A 120 -2.43 0.40 21.24
CA ALA A 120 -2.87 0.04 19.89
C ALA A 120 -2.54 -1.39 19.51
N PHE A 121 -1.33 -1.87 19.88
CA PHE A 121 -0.92 -3.25 19.68
C PHE A 121 -1.90 -4.27 20.30
N ILE A 122 -2.36 -4.02 21.53
CA ILE A 122 -3.31 -4.92 22.22
C ILE A 122 -4.67 -4.90 21.52
N VAL A 123 -5.18 -3.69 21.19
CA VAL A 123 -6.48 -3.55 20.51
C VAL A 123 -6.47 -4.25 19.16
N THR A 124 -5.42 -4.07 18.37
CA THR A 124 -5.35 -4.62 17.01
C THR A 124 -5.02 -6.10 17.00
N LEU A 125 -4.20 -6.60 17.93
CA LEU A 125 -3.96 -8.02 18.10
C LEU A 125 -5.26 -8.75 18.55
N GLY A 126 -5.97 -8.20 19.55
CA GLY A 126 -7.28 -8.71 19.94
C GLY A 126 -8.28 -8.63 18.80
N GLY A 127 -8.30 -7.50 18.07
CA GLY A 127 -9.12 -7.32 16.88
C GLY A 127 -8.83 -8.35 15.78
N MET A 128 -7.56 -8.66 15.54
CA MET A 128 -7.15 -9.68 14.59
C MET A 128 -7.82 -11.04 14.89
N LEU A 129 -7.81 -11.46 16.14
CA LEU A 129 -8.41 -12.73 16.57
C LEU A 129 -9.95 -12.66 16.52
N VAL A 130 -10.55 -11.60 17.06
CA VAL A 130 -12.00 -11.42 17.10
C VAL A 130 -12.58 -11.36 15.69
N PHE A 131 -12.02 -10.55 14.80
CA PHE A 131 -12.53 -10.40 13.43
C PHE A 131 -12.38 -11.70 12.63
N ARG A 132 -11.29 -12.46 12.85
CA ARG A 132 -11.12 -13.79 12.26
C ARG A 132 -12.15 -14.77 12.80
N GLY A 133 -12.40 -14.77 14.11
CA GLY A 133 -13.43 -15.59 14.74
C GLY A 133 -14.84 -15.26 14.24
N VAL A 134 -15.17 -13.97 14.12
CA VAL A 134 -16.45 -13.53 13.56
C VAL A 134 -16.60 -13.99 12.11
N LEU A 135 -15.55 -13.83 11.27
CA LEU A 135 -15.56 -14.35 9.90
C LEU A 135 -15.89 -15.84 9.85
N MET A 136 -15.20 -16.66 10.66
CA MET A 136 -15.44 -18.09 10.73
C MET A 136 -16.88 -18.42 11.17
N GLY A 137 -17.40 -17.68 12.15
CA GLY A 137 -18.76 -17.85 12.66
C GLY A 137 -19.82 -17.52 11.61
N ILE A 138 -19.75 -16.36 10.95
CA ILE A 138 -20.77 -15.91 9.99
C ILE A 138 -20.73 -16.68 8.66
N THR A 139 -19.57 -17.26 8.28
CA THR A 139 -19.40 -18.07 7.06
C THR A 139 -19.52 -19.59 7.37
N GLU A 140 -19.76 -19.97 8.61
CA GLU A 140 -19.74 -21.39 9.04
C GLU A 140 -18.44 -22.10 8.66
N SER A 141 -17.33 -21.34 8.65
CA SER A 141 -16.00 -21.79 8.17
C SER A 141 -15.97 -22.27 6.71
N MET A 142 -16.99 -21.94 5.91
CA MET A 142 -17.06 -22.29 4.49
C MET A 142 -16.51 -21.17 3.62
N THR A 143 -16.09 -21.57 2.41
CA THR A 143 -15.79 -20.60 1.35
C THR A 143 -17.11 -20.17 0.70
N VAL A 144 -17.39 -18.87 0.71
CA VAL A 144 -18.61 -18.29 0.12
C VAL A 144 -18.26 -17.70 -1.25
N PRO A 145 -18.78 -18.27 -2.36
CA PRO A 145 -18.52 -17.75 -3.70
C PRO A 145 -19.22 -16.40 -3.92
N ILE A 146 -18.74 -15.62 -4.87
CA ILE A 146 -19.41 -14.43 -5.40
C ILE A 146 -19.64 -14.62 -6.89
N SER A 147 -20.90 -14.70 -7.28
CA SER A 147 -21.32 -14.93 -8.67
C SER A 147 -21.74 -13.66 -9.40
N ASP A 148 -21.75 -12.50 -8.70
CA ASP A 148 -22.13 -11.22 -9.30
C ASP A 148 -21.07 -10.75 -10.33
N PRO A 149 -21.43 -10.64 -11.62
CA PRO A 149 -20.49 -10.24 -12.66
C PRO A 149 -19.96 -8.82 -12.48
N VAL A 150 -20.79 -7.90 -11.96
CA VAL A 150 -20.39 -6.50 -11.75
C VAL A 150 -19.39 -6.39 -10.60
N PHE A 151 -19.60 -7.13 -9.51
CA PHE A 151 -18.64 -7.20 -8.43
C PHE A 151 -17.30 -7.80 -8.90
N ALA A 152 -17.35 -8.85 -9.75
CA ALA A 152 -16.17 -9.49 -10.31
C ALA A 152 -15.28 -8.54 -11.15
N LEU A 153 -15.85 -7.46 -11.71
CA LEU A 153 -15.07 -6.46 -12.45
C LEU A 153 -14.11 -5.67 -11.57
N MET A 154 -14.41 -5.50 -10.28
CA MET A 154 -13.57 -4.71 -9.37
C MET A 154 -12.15 -5.27 -9.20
N GLY A 155 -11.97 -6.58 -9.32
CA GLY A 155 -10.66 -7.25 -9.21
C GLY A 155 -10.12 -7.82 -10.52
N ASN A 156 -10.98 -8.04 -11.53
CA ASN A 156 -10.64 -8.79 -12.74
C ASN A 156 -10.78 -7.98 -14.04
N ALA A 157 -11.32 -6.75 -14.00
CA ALA A 157 -11.44 -5.92 -15.19
C ALA A 157 -10.10 -5.33 -15.63
N TYR A 158 -10.02 -5.09 -16.93
CA TYR A 158 -8.90 -4.42 -17.58
C TYR A 158 -9.40 -3.27 -18.43
N PHE A 159 -8.66 -2.15 -18.42
CA PHE A 159 -8.90 -1.07 -19.35
C PHE A 159 -8.36 -1.41 -20.74
N ALA A 160 -9.04 -0.92 -21.77
CA ALA A 160 -8.59 -1.08 -23.15
C ALA A 160 -7.14 -0.61 -23.34
N LYS A 161 -6.38 -1.28 -24.21
CA LYS A 161 -4.95 -0.99 -24.46
C LYS A 161 -4.68 0.49 -24.82
N GLY A 162 -5.59 1.12 -25.57
CA GLY A 162 -5.48 2.54 -25.92
C GLY A 162 -5.53 3.47 -24.71
N PHE A 163 -6.32 3.14 -23.70
CA PHE A 163 -6.41 3.91 -22.45
C PHE A 163 -5.06 3.95 -21.71
N GLY A 164 -4.31 2.85 -21.74
CA GLY A 164 -2.98 2.78 -21.13
C GLY A 164 -2.01 3.82 -21.71
N TRP A 165 -2.02 4.01 -23.02
CA TRP A 165 -1.18 5.02 -23.67
C TRP A 165 -1.63 6.45 -23.35
N ILE A 166 -2.93 6.69 -23.29
CA ILE A 166 -3.48 8.00 -22.88
C ILE A 166 -3.03 8.32 -21.45
N LEU A 167 -3.17 7.36 -20.53
CA LEU A 167 -2.76 7.52 -19.14
C LEU A 167 -1.24 7.77 -19.01
N ALA A 168 -0.43 7.04 -19.79
CA ALA A 168 1.01 7.26 -19.85
C ALA A 168 1.34 8.68 -20.31
N ALA A 169 0.73 9.12 -21.42
CA ALA A 169 0.96 10.47 -21.96
C ALA A 169 0.58 11.56 -20.96
N VAL A 170 -0.60 11.44 -20.32
CA VAL A 170 -1.06 12.38 -19.28
C VAL A 170 -0.11 12.38 -18.08
N THR A 171 0.30 11.20 -17.62
CA THR A 171 1.21 11.09 -16.48
C THR A 171 2.57 11.71 -16.78
N ILE A 172 3.15 11.43 -17.95
CA ILE A 172 4.42 12.02 -18.40
C ILE A 172 4.28 13.54 -18.52
N ALA A 173 3.19 14.03 -19.15
CA ALA A 173 2.93 15.46 -19.28
C ALA A 173 2.83 16.15 -17.91
N CYS A 174 2.13 15.55 -16.94
CA CYS A 174 2.03 16.06 -15.57
C CYS A 174 3.41 16.12 -14.87
N PHE A 175 4.24 15.08 -15.02
CA PHE A 175 5.59 15.09 -14.44
C PHE A 175 6.48 16.14 -15.08
N VAL A 176 6.46 16.28 -16.42
CA VAL A 176 7.21 17.31 -17.13
C VAL A 176 6.75 18.69 -16.68
N TRP A 177 5.44 18.94 -16.67
CA TRP A 177 4.86 20.21 -16.25
C TRP A 177 5.26 20.57 -14.82
N ALA A 178 5.09 19.63 -13.87
CA ALA A 178 5.47 19.82 -12.46
C ALA A 178 6.97 20.12 -12.30
N ALA A 179 7.82 19.44 -13.06
CA ALA A 179 9.27 19.65 -13.03
C ALA A 179 9.65 21.02 -13.58
N VAL A 180 9.05 21.44 -14.69
CA VAL A 180 9.27 22.77 -15.30
C VAL A 180 8.80 23.87 -14.37
N MET A 181 7.59 23.75 -13.80
CA MET A 181 7.05 24.71 -12.84
C MET A 181 7.92 24.85 -11.59
N LYS A 182 8.36 23.70 -11.03
CA LYS A 182 9.28 23.70 -9.89
C LYS A 182 10.61 24.38 -10.21
N ARG A 183 11.16 24.12 -11.41
CA ARG A 183 12.41 24.75 -11.88
C ARG A 183 12.23 26.25 -12.04
N SER A 184 11.18 26.69 -12.74
CA SER A 184 10.86 28.10 -12.95
C SER A 184 10.68 28.86 -11.63
N SER A 185 9.92 28.29 -10.69
CA SER A 185 9.74 28.85 -9.37
C SER A 185 11.04 29.00 -8.61
N ARG A 186 11.91 27.98 -8.61
CA ARG A 186 13.22 28.04 -7.95
C ARG A 186 14.14 29.11 -8.55
N LEU A 187 14.17 29.22 -9.89
CA LEU A 187 14.92 30.26 -10.59
C LEU A 187 14.42 31.66 -10.20
N LYS A 188 13.10 31.85 -10.15
CA LYS A 188 12.48 33.14 -9.78
C LYS A 188 12.91 33.61 -8.38
N TYR A 189 13.12 32.68 -7.45
CA TYR A 189 13.54 33.00 -6.07
C TYR A 189 15.05 32.87 -5.85
N GLY A 190 15.88 32.78 -6.91
CA GLY A 190 17.33 32.76 -6.80
C GLY A 190 17.93 31.46 -6.25
N PHE A 191 17.14 30.36 -6.15
CA PHE A 191 17.64 29.07 -5.69
C PHE A 191 18.44 28.35 -6.78
N GLN A 192 19.44 27.60 -6.35
CA GLN A 192 20.16 26.71 -7.25
C GLN A 192 19.22 25.64 -7.84
N VAL A 193 19.33 25.39 -9.14
CA VAL A 193 18.57 24.40 -9.89
C VAL A 193 19.48 23.41 -10.57
N ASP A 194 19.01 22.18 -10.73
CA ASP A 194 19.73 21.18 -11.49
C ASP A 194 20.00 21.69 -12.93
N PRO A 195 21.18 21.39 -13.51
CA PRO A 195 21.44 21.72 -14.90
C PRO A 195 20.40 21.06 -15.82
N LEU A 196 20.06 21.74 -16.94
CA LEU A 196 19.05 21.23 -17.88
C LEU A 196 19.32 19.78 -18.33
N PRO A 197 20.58 19.38 -18.69
CA PRO A 197 20.85 18.00 -19.08
C PRO A 197 20.51 16.97 -18.00
N ALA A 198 20.75 17.30 -16.72
CA ALA A 198 20.39 16.39 -15.63
C ALA A 198 18.87 16.23 -15.45
N LEU A 199 18.12 17.33 -15.63
CA LEU A 199 16.67 17.29 -15.59
C LEU A 199 16.09 16.49 -16.76
N THR A 200 16.60 16.70 -17.98
CA THR A 200 16.14 15.96 -19.17
C THR A 200 16.43 14.48 -19.06
N VAL A 201 17.60 14.06 -18.56
CA VAL A 201 17.93 12.64 -18.32
C VAL A 201 16.99 12.03 -17.29
N LYS A 202 16.69 12.73 -16.19
CA LYS A 202 15.74 12.24 -15.18
C LYS A 202 14.34 12.06 -15.76
N LEU A 203 13.85 13.04 -16.52
CA LEU A 203 12.52 12.96 -17.15
C LEU A 203 12.45 11.91 -18.25
N ALA A 204 13.46 11.79 -19.07
CA ALA A 204 13.54 10.76 -20.10
C ALA A 204 13.56 9.34 -19.49
N GLY A 205 14.36 9.12 -18.44
CA GLY A 205 14.37 7.85 -17.72
C GLY A 205 13.02 7.49 -17.12
N LEU A 206 12.34 8.45 -16.48
CA LEU A 206 11.00 8.24 -15.93
C LEU A 206 9.99 7.95 -17.06
N SER A 207 10.03 8.69 -18.16
CA SER A 207 9.15 8.48 -19.31
C SER A 207 9.36 7.10 -19.94
N LEU A 208 10.61 6.67 -20.05
CA LEU A 208 10.95 5.33 -20.54
C LEU A 208 10.40 4.22 -19.64
N LEU A 209 10.51 4.38 -18.33
CA LEU A 209 9.95 3.42 -17.37
C LEU A 209 8.42 3.35 -17.47
N ILE A 210 7.73 4.49 -17.57
CA ILE A 210 6.27 4.53 -17.75
C ILE A 210 5.88 3.87 -19.07
N ALA A 211 6.57 4.18 -20.17
CA ALA A 211 6.31 3.58 -21.48
C ALA A 211 6.56 2.07 -21.49
N ALA A 212 7.66 1.61 -20.90
CA ALA A 212 7.99 0.19 -20.78
C ALA A 212 6.92 -0.55 -19.95
N PHE A 213 6.48 0.04 -18.83
CA PHE A 213 5.39 -0.50 -18.02
C PHE A 213 4.11 -0.68 -18.86
N VAL A 214 3.68 0.38 -19.57
CA VAL A 214 2.45 0.32 -20.39
C VAL A 214 2.59 -0.67 -21.53
N LEU A 215 3.78 -0.78 -22.17
CA LEU A 215 4.06 -1.80 -23.19
C LEU A 215 3.87 -3.21 -22.64
N ILE A 216 4.44 -3.51 -21.47
CA ILE A 216 4.36 -4.83 -20.85
C ILE A 216 2.89 -5.18 -20.54
N VAL A 217 2.16 -4.26 -19.89
CA VAL A 217 0.78 -4.53 -19.47
C VAL A 217 -0.16 -4.63 -20.69
N ASN A 218 0.04 -3.80 -21.71
CA ASN A 218 -0.72 -3.85 -22.97
C ASN A 218 -0.41 -5.09 -23.81
N SER A 219 0.73 -5.75 -23.62
CA SER A 219 1.04 -7.00 -24.27
C SER A 219 0.14 -8.16 -23.81
N TYR A 220 -0.53 -8.03 -22.67
CA TYR A 220 -1.53 -8.98 -22.19
C TYR A 220 -2.95 -8.46 -22.43
N LYS A 221 -3.64 -7.92 -21.44
CA LYS A 221 -5.04 -7.47 -21.52
C LYS A 221 -5.23 -5.96 -21.41
N GLY A 222 -4.18 -5.19 -21.12
CA GLY A 222 -4.24 -3.78 -20.77
C GLY A 222 -4.02 -3.56 -19.28
N ILE A 223 -4.28 -2.33 -18.80
CA ILE A 223 -4.04 -1.97 -17.39
C ILE A 223 -5.12 -2.58 -16.51
N PRO A 224 -4.77 -3.34 -15.43
CA PRO A 224 -5.74 -3.85 -14.48
C PRO A 224 -6.49 -2.71 -13.77
N PHE A 225 -7.81 -2.82 -13.66
CA PHE A 225 -8.64 -1.84 -12.95
C PHE A 225 -8.14 -1.58 -11.52
N PRO A 226 -7.79 -2.60 -10.69
CA PRO A 226 -7.30 -2.37 -9.34
C PRO A 226 -6.06 -1.47 -9.27
N MET A 227 -5.20 -1.51 -10.27
CA MET A 227 -4.00 -0.70 -10.30
C MET A 227 -4.29 0.80 -10.46
N ILE A 228 -5.25 1.16 -11.33
CA ILE A 228 -5.67 2.56 -11.48
C ILE A 228 -6.30 3.06 -10.19
N PHE A 229 -7.08 2.21 -9.54
CA PHE A 229 -7.69 2.52 -8.26
C PHE A 229 -6.64 2.77 -7.17
N VAL A 230 -5.59 1.93 -7.10
CA VAL A 230 -4.44 2.16 -6.20
C VAL A 230 -3.75 3.49 -6.50
N LEU A 231 -3.52 3.83 -7.78
CA LEU A 231 -2.90 5.09 -8.14
C LEU A 231 -3.74 6.30 -7.70
N ALA A 232 -5.06 6.23 -7.87
CA ALA A 232 -5.98 7.27 -7.40
C ALA A 232 -5.91 7.42 -5.87
N LEU A 233 -5.96 6.31 -5.12
CA LEU A 233 -5.79 6.31 -3.66
C LEU A 233 -4.42 6.83 -3.24
N ALA A 234 -3.36 6.45 -3.93
CA ALA A 234 -2.00 6.90 -3.65
C ALA A 234 -1.86 8.43 -3.81
N VAL A 235 -2.44 8.99 -4.86
CA VAL A 235 -2.48 10.45 -5.07
C VAL A 235 -3.30 11.11 -3.96
N LEU A 236 -4.51 10.62 -3.70
CA LEU A 236 -5.40 11.15 -2.66
C LEU A 236 -4.72 11.16 -1.30
N PHE A 237 -4.17 10.03 -0.85
CA PHE A 237 -3.54 9.90 0.46
C PHE A 237 -2.17 10.60 0.54
N THR A 238 -1.46 10.75 -0.59
CA THR A 238 -0.27 11.62 -0.64
C THR A 238 -0.68 13.08 -0.43
N LEU A 239 -1.76 13.55 -1.05
CA LEU A 239 -2.28 14.91 -0.81
C LEU A 239 -2.76 15.08 0.62
N ILE A 240 -3.51 14.11 1.16
CA ILE A 240 -3.97 14.13 2.55
C ILE A 240 -2.78 14.22 3.50
N SER A 241 -1.76 13.39 3.33
CA SER A 241 -0.61 13.32 4.21
C SER A 241 0.31 14.53 4.12
N THR A 242 0.48 15.14 2.93
CA THR A 242 1.47 16.19 2.71
C THR A 242 0.87 17.60 2.65
N LYS A 243 -0.38 17.77 2.21
CA LYS A 243 -0.99 19.07 1.93
C LYS A 243 -2.05 19.49 2.94
N THR A 244 -2.61 18.55 3.71
CA THR A 244 -3.68 18.88 4.67
C THR A 244 -3.16 19.12 6.09
N THR A 245 -3.98 19.77 6.90
CA THR A 245 -3.71 19.90 8.35
C THR A 245 -3.73 18.55 9.04
N PHE A 246 -4.59 17.61 8.60
CA PHE A 246 -4.62 16.26 9.14
C PHE A 246 -3.26 15.56 8.99
N GLY A 247 -2.69 15.59 7.79
CA GLY A 247 -1.38 14.99 7.54
C GLY A 247 -0.30 15.61 8.43
N ARG A 248 -0.17 16.93 8.45
CA ARG A 248 0.82 17.60 9.32
C ARG A 248 0.66 17.21 10.79
N HIS A 249 -0.57 17.08 11.28
CA HIS A 249 -0.84 16.71 12.66
C HIS A 249 -0.40 15.26 12.96
N ILE A 250 -0.66 14.28 12.07
CA ILE A 250 -0.23 12.89 12.33
C ILE A 250 1.29 12.75 12.34
N TYR A 251 2.02 13.49 11.47
CA TYR A 251 3.49 13.51 11.51
C TYR A 251 4.01 14.17 12.79
N ALA A 252 3.37 15.24 13.27
CA ALA A 252 3.73 15.90 14.53
C ALA A 252 3.48 14.98 15.74
N ILE A 253 2.33 14.29 15.76
CA ILE A 253 1.98 13.33 16.84
C ILE A 253 3.01 12.20 16.90
N GLY A 254 3.34 11.58 15.77
CA GLY A 254 4.30 10.48 15.74
C GLY A 254 5.76 10.93 16.01
N GLY A 255 6.08 12.21 15.75
CA GLY A 255 7.40 12.76 16.07
C GLY A 255 7.59 13.06 17.56
N ASN A 256 6.62 13.75 18.16
CA ASN A 256 6.57 14.04 19.60
C ASN A 256 5.12 14.31 20.03
N PRO A 257 4.43 13.32 20.62
CA PRO A 257 3.04 13.46 21.04
C PRO A 257 2.82 14.60 22.06
N GLU A 258 3.78 14.80 22.96
CA GLU A 258 3.67 15.78 24.02
C GLU A 258 3.77 17.21 23.46
N ALA A 259 4.75 17.47 22.61
CA ALA A 259 4.86 18.75 21.89
C ALA A 259 3.65 19.02 21.00
N ALA A 260 3.12 18.01 20.33
CA ALA A 260 1.91 18.11 19.52
C ALA A 260 0.70 18.51 20.38
N ARG A 261 0.57 17.91 21.56
CA ARG A 261 -0.49 18.25 22.52
C ARG A 261 -0.38 19.69 23.03
N MET A 262 0.84 20.13 23.39
CA MET A 262 1.10 21.51 23.83
C MET A 262 0.83 22.53 22.73
N SER A 263 0.95 22.13 21.46
CA SER A 263 0.59 22.94 20.28
C SER A 263 -0.92 22.97 19.98
N GLY A 264 -1.77 22.42 20.86
CA GLY A 264 -3.23 22.43 20.72
C GLY A 264 -3.78 21.37 19.75
N ILE A 265 -2.99 20.39 19.32
CA ILE A 265 -3.46 19.31 18.44
C ILE A 265 -4.32 18.33 19.24
N ASN A 266 -5.55 18.08 18.76
CA ASN A 266 -6.40 17.05 19.34
C ASN A 266 -5.92 15.66 18.93
N ILE A 267 -5.01 15.08 19.74
CA ILE A 267 -4.40 13.77 19.49
C ILE A 267 -5.46 12.68 19.40
N LYS A 268 -6.46 12.67 20.32
CA LYS A 268 -7.50 11.62 20.37
C LYS A 268 -8.27 11.53 19.06
N LEU A 269 -8.76 12.68 18.56
CA LEU A 269 -9.49 12.70 17.29
C LEU A 269 -8.61 12.27 16.12
N LYS A 270 -7.35 12.73 16.06
CA LYS A 270 -6.44 12.38 14.95
C LYS A 270 -6.06 10.91 14.96
N THR A 271 -5.77 10.35 16.13
CA THR A 271 -5.53 8.90 16.29
C THR A 271 -6.76 8.09 15.87
N MET A 272 -7.95 8.46 16.33
CA MET A 272 -9.18 7.76 15.90
C MET A 272 -9.35 7.80 14.39
N MET A 273 -9.18 8.97 13.74
CA MET A 273 -9.29 9.11 12.29
C MET A 273 -8.30 8.23 11.53
N VAL A 274 -7.09 8.03 12.04
CA VAL A 274 -6.08 7.14 11.43
C VAL A 274 -6.57 5.70 11.34
N PHE A 275 -7.16 5.18 12.43
CA PHE A 275 -7.75 3.83 12.43
C PHE A 275 -9.01 3.74 11.55
N VAL A 276 -9.81 4.79 11.48
CA VAL A 276 -10.97 4.87 10.56
C VAL A 276 -10.50 4.75 9.11
N PHE A 277 -9.44 5.47 8.71
CA PHE A 277 -8.87 5.34 7.37
C PHE A 277 -8.24 3.96 7.15
N SER A 278 -7.59 3.37 8.17
CA SER A 278 -7.05 2.01 8.08
C SER A 278 -8.15 0.99 7.81
N GLY A 279 -9.24 1.01 8.58
CA GLY A 279 -10.39 0.11 8.40
C GLY A 279 -11.11 0.31 7.06
N LEU A 280 -11.28 1.56 6.62
CA LEU A 280 -11.86 1.87 5.31
C LEU A 280 -10.98 1.34 4.17
N LEU A 281 -9.67 1.57 4.22
CA LEU A 281 -8.75 1.07 3.21
C LEU A 281 -8.65 -0.46 3.22
N ALA A 282 -8.73 -1.09 4.39
CA ALA A 282 -8.78 -2.54 4.50
C ALA A 282 -10.05 -3.12 3.84
N SER A 283 -11.22 -2.47 4.01
CA SER A 283 -12.44 -2.90 3.31
C SER A 283 -12.39 -2.67 1.80
N ILE A 284 -11.73 -1.61 1.34
CA ILE A 284 -11.46 -1.41 -0.09
C ILE A 284 -10.54 -2.52 -0.64
N ALA A 285 -9.46 -2.84 0.06
CA ALA A 285 -8.57 -3.94 -0.30
C ALA A 285 -9.31 -5.28 -0.33
N SER A 286 -10.26 -5.47 0.58
CA SER A 286 -11.15 -6.64 0.63
C SER A 286 -12.00 -6.77 -0.62
N VAL A 287 -12.63 -5.69 -1.10
CA VAL A 287 -13.40 -5.71 -2.36
C VAL A 287 -12.53 -6.19 -3.52
N VAL A 288 -11.32 -5.66 -3.64
CA VAL A 288 -10.37 -6.07 -4.71
C VAL A 288 -9.97 -7.54 -4.56
N LEU A 289 -9.62 -7.97 -3.34
CA LEU A 289 -9.18 -9.34 -3.09
C LEU A 289 -10.31 -10.36 -3.35
N THR A 290 -11.48 -10.13 -2.78
CA THR A 290 -12.64 -11.03 -2.87
C THR A 290 -13.18 -11.10 -4.30
N SER A 291 -13.19 -9.96 -5.01
CA SER A 291 -13.54 -9.90 -6.43
C SER A 291 -12.54 -10.72 -7.27
N ARG A 292 -11.23 -10.56 -7.03
CA ARG A 292 -10.18 -11.29 -7.74
C ARG A 292 -10.27 -12.80 -7.52
N LEU A 293 -10.56 -13.24 -6.30
CA LEU A 293 -10.72 -14.66 -5.96
C LEU A 293 -12.11 -15.20 -6.32
N SER A 294 -13.07 -14.32 -6.67
CA SER A 294 -14.49 -14.65 -6.87
C SER A 294 -15.10 -15.40 -5.68
N SER A 295 -14.52 -15.22 -4.51
CA SER A 295 -14.97 -15.89 -3.27
C SER A 295 -14.36 -15.24 -2.05
N ALA A 296 -15.04 -15.35 -0.90
CA ALA A 296 -14.47 -15.10 0.42
C ALA A 296 -14.09 -16.43 1.07
N THR A 297 -12.83 -16.52 1.51
CA THR A 297 -12.30 -17.68 2.21
C THR A 297 -11.89 -17.30 3.63
N ILE A 298 -11.87 -18.25 4.54
CA ILE A 298 -11.41 -18.04 5.92
C ILE A 298 -9.94 -17.64 6.01
N SER A 299 -9.14 -17.97 4.99
CA SER A 299 -7.72 -17.59 4.88
C SER A 299 -7.51 -16.24 4.20
N ALA A 300 -8.56 -15.58 3.70
CA ALA A 300 -8.44 -14.29 3.04
C ALA A 300 -7.80 -13.26 3.97
N GLY A 301 -6.84 -12.51 3.46
CA GLY A 301 -6.08 -11.52 4.21
C GLY A 301 -5.11 -12.08 5.27
N ASN A 302 -4.85 -13.40 5.29
CA ASN A 302 -3.86 -13.96 6.20
C ASN A 302 -2.46 -13.41 5.90
N MET A 303 -1.74 -12.95 6.95
CA MET A 303 -0.43 -12.29 6.87
C MET A 303 -0.39 -10.96 6.08
N ALA A 304 -1.53 -10.46 5.59
CA ALA A 304 -1.58 -9.21 4.82
C ALA A 304 -1.16 -7.98 5.67
N GLU A 305 -1.37 -8.03 6.99
CA GLU A 305 -0.85 -7.04 7.93
C GLU A 305 0.68 -7.00 7.94
N MET A 306 1.33 -8.16 7.92
CA MET A 306 2.79 -8.27 7.91
C MET A 306 3.36 -7.75 6.58
N ASP A 307 2.73 -8.11 5.46
CA ASP A 307 3.11 -7.61 4.14
C ASP A 307 2.98 -6.09 4.05
N ALA A 308 1.91 -5.51 4.61
CA ALA A 308 1.70 -4.07 4.64
C ALA A 308 2.72 -3.34 5.53
N ILE A 309 3.03 -3.89 6.73
CA ILE A 309 4.06 -3.35 7.62
C ILE A 309 5.43 -3.43 6.94
N ALA A 310 5.80 -4.61 6.40
CA ALA A 310 7.06 -4.80 5.69
C ALA A 310 7.20 -3.83 4.51
N ALA A 311 6.13 -3.67 3.71
CA ALA A 311 6.08 -2.70 2.62
C ALA A 311 6.34 -1.26 3.09
N CYS A 312 5.74 -0.86 4.23
CA CYS A 312 5.97 0.47 4.82
C CYS A 312 7.42 0.64 5.28
N VAL A 313 7.98 -0.35 5.99
CA VAL A 313 9.34 -0.28 6.55
C VAL A 313 10.39 -0.29 5.44
N ILE A 314 10.28 -1.23 4.50
CA ILE A 314 11.12 -1.26 3.29
C ILE A 314 10.99 0.07 2.54
N GLY A 315 9.77 0.61 2.44
CA GLY A 315 9.45 1.91 1.85
C GLY A 315 10.00 3.12 2.61
N GLY A 316 10.70 2.91 3.74
CA GLY A 316 11.35 3.95 4.53
C GLY A 316 10.44 4.64 5.54
N THR A 317 9.28 4.08 5.86
CA THR A 317 8.43 4.53 6.97
C THR A 317 9.05 4.09 8.29
N SER A 318 9.14 5.00 9.24
CA SER A 318 9.71 4.73 10.56
C SER A 318 8.71 4.07 11.49
N LEU A 319 9.04 2.92 12.06
CA LEU A 319 8.24 2.31 13.11
C LEU A 319 8.16 3.13 14.41
N MET A 320 9.10 4.05 14.61
CA MET A 320 9.06 5.00 15.74
C MET A 320 8.09 6.16 15.52
N GLY A 321 7.43 6.22 14.36
CA GLY A 321 6.54 7.32 13.99
C GLY A 321 7.23 8.55 13.38
N GLY A 322 6.45 9.57 13.05
CA GLY A 322 6.89 10.89 12.61
C GLY A 322 7.51 10.96 11.21
N SER A 323 7.75 9.86 10.53
CA SER A 323 8.30 9.86 9.17
C SER A 323 7.86 8.67 8.34
N GLY A 324 7.50 8.93 7.08
CA GLY A 324 7.04 7.93 6.11
C GLY A 324 6.49 8.61 4.87
N ARG A 325 6.35 7.86 3.78
CA ARG A 325 5.78 8.36 2.51
C ARG A 325 4.95 7.27 1.85
N VAL A 326 3.77 7.64 1.36
CA VAL A 326 2.91 6.73 0.60
C VAL A 326 3.64 6.14 -0.61
N SER A 327 4.39 6.95 -1.36
CA SER A 327 5.16 6.47 -2.52
C SER A 327 6.22 5.44 -2.16
N GLY A 328 6.87 5.58 -1.00
CA GLY A 328 7.81 4.58 -0.51
C GLY A 328 7.12 3.26 -0.20
N ALA A 329 5.98 3.29 0.49
CA ALA A 329 5.20 2.09 0.81
C ALA A 329 4.70 1.35 -0.43
N LEU A 330 4.38 2.06 -1.52
CA LEU A 330 4.03 1.43 -2.79
C LEU A 330 5.20 0.67 -3.42
N LEU A 331 6.41 1.24 -3.37
CA LEU A 331 7.62 0.54 -3.81
C LEU A 331 7.91 -0.69 -2.93
N GLY A 332 7.73 -0.55 -1.62
CA GLY A 332 7.83 -1.68 -0.69
C GLY A 332 6.78 -2.76 -0.95
N ALA A 333 5.54 -2.37 -1.28
CA ALA A 333 4.49 -3.31 -1.67
C ALA A 333 4.85 -4.06 -2.96
N LEU A 334 5.48 -3.39 -3.93
CA LEU A 334 5.99 -4.04 -5.14
C LEU A 334 7.07 -5.07 -4.80
N VAL A 335 7.99 -4.75 -3.90
CA VAL A 335 9.03 -5.68 -3.44
C VAL A 335 8.39 -6.91 -2.78
N MET A 336 7.50 -6.72 -1.80
CA MET A 336 6.85 -7.83 -1.09
C MET A 336 6.02 -8.70 -2.03
N THR A 337 5.21 -8.10 -2.91
CA THR A 337 4.40 -8.86 -3.87
C THR A 337 5.26 -9.57 -4.93
N SER A 338 6.41 -8.99 -5.32
CA SER A 338 7.34 -9.65 -6.23
C SER A 338 7.95 -10.91 -5.61
N LEU A 339 8.27 -10.85 -4.32
CA LEU A 339 8.75 -12.02 -3.56
C LEU A 339 7.67 -13.09 -3.47
N ASP A 340 6.43 -12.73 -3.09
CA ASP A 340 5.31 -13.66 -2.99
C ASP A 340 5.01 -14.34 -4.33
N ASN A 341 4.94 -13.55 -5.39
CA ASN A 341 4.67 -14.05 -6.73
C ASN A 341 5.80 -14.97 -7.21
N GLY A 342 7.06 -14.57 -7.02
CA GLY A 342 8.22 -15.37 -7.39
C GLY A 342 8.28 -16.70 -6.63
N MET A 343 8.11 -16.68 -5.32
CA MET A 343 8.08 -17.90 -4.49
C MET A 343 6.92 -18.82 -4.88
N SER A 344 5.75 -18.27 -5.16
CA SER A 344 4.58 -19.04 -5.61
C SER A 344 4.81 -19.69 -6.98
N LEU A 345 5.44 -19.01 -7.93
CA LEU A 345 5.77 -19.57 -9.25
C LEU A 345 6.82 -20.68 -9.19
N MET A 346 7.69 -20.64 -8.19
CA MET A 346 8.64 -21.72 -7.93
C MET A 346 8.02 -22.92 -7.19
N GLY A 347 6.73 -22.85 -6.85
CA GLY A 347 6.04 -23.90 -6.10
C GLY A 347 6.55 -24.05 -4.65
N LEU A 348 7.15 -23.00 -4.08
CA LEU A 348 7.62 -23.06 -2.71
C LEU A 348 6.44 -23.18 -1.74
N GLU A 349 6.54 -24.13 -0.84
CA GLU A 349 5.55 -24.38 0.20
C GLU A 349 5.38 -23.16 1.10
N SER A 350 4.20 -23.00 1.69
CA SER A 350 3.85 -21.83 2.51
C SER A 350 4.81 -21.59 3.68
N PHE A 351 5.42 -22.67 4.24
CA PHE A 351 6.36 -22.52 5.36
C PHE A 351 7.62 -21.73 4.95
N TRP A 352 8.13 -21.93 3.74
CA TRP A 352 9.26 -21.15 3.22
C TRP A 352 8.89 -19.67 3.02
N GLN A 353 7.66 -19.42 2.56
CA GLN A 353 7.17 -18.05 2.40
C GLN A 353 7.10 -17.33 3.75
N TYR A 354 6.65 -18.00 4.81
CA TYR A 354 6.65 -17.44 6.18
C TYR A 354 8.06 -17.15 6.70
N LEU A 355 9.01 -18.07 6.50
CA LEU A 355 10.40 -17.87 6.92
C LEU A 355 11.03 -16.65 6.22
N VAL A 356 10.87 -16.56 4.91
CA VAL A 356 11.42 -15.45 4.10
C VAL A 356 10.78 -14.12 4.51
N LYS A 357 9.45 -14.05 4.60
CA LYS A 357 8.74 -12.83 4.99
C LYS A 357 9.11 -12.36 6.39
N GLY A 358 9.11 -13.27 7.35
CA GLY A 358 9.53 -12.97 8.72
C GLY A 358 10.98 -12.48 8.80
N GLY A 359 11.89 -13.14 8.09
CA GLY A 359 13.29 -12.74 8.01
C GLY A 359 13.47 -11.35 7.39
N ILE A 360 12.76 -11.06 6.29
CA ILE A 360 12.81 -9.75 5.63
C ILE A 360 12.26 -8.66 6.56
N LEU A 361 11.16 -8.90 7.26
CA LEU A 361 10.59 -7.93 8.18
C LEU A 361 11.59 -7.58 9.30
N VAL A 362 12.16 -8.59 9.96
CA VAL A 362 13.15 -8.38 11.02
C VAL A 362 14.38 -7.64 10.49
N PHE A 363 14.88 -8.04 9.31
CA PHE A 363 16.04 -7.40 8.68
C PHE A 363 15.76 -5.94 8.33
N ALA A 364 14.60 -5.64 7.75
CA ALA A 364 14.19 -4.29 7.39
C ALA A 364 14.08 -3.37 8.64
N VAL A 365 13.49 -3.87 9.71
CA VAL A 365 13.39 -3.16 11.00
C VAL A 365 14.77 -2.92 11.60
N TRP A 366 15.63 -3.94 11.61
CA TRP A 366 17.00 -3.81 12.10
C TRP A 366 17.79 -2.74 11.32
N MET A 367 17.68 -2.74 10.01
CA MET A 367 18.29 -1.71 9.16
C MET A 367 17.77 -0.29 9.46
N ASP A 368 16.45 -0.12 9.66
CA ASP A 368 15.88 1.20 10.00
C ASP A 368 16.43 1.72 11.32
N ILE A 369 16.47 0.88 12.36
CA ILE A 369 17.01 1.24 13.68
C ILE A 369 18.50 1.58 13.58
N SER A 370 19.30 0.72 12.93
CA SER A 370 20.75 0.89 12.81
C SER A 370 21.12 2.16 12.03
N SER A 371 20.37 2.49 10.98
CA SER A 371 20.62 3.70 10.18
C SER A 371 20.35 5.00 10.94
N ARG A 372 19.46 4.95 11.93
CA ARG A 372 19.10 6.10 12.77
C ARG A 372 20.05 6.31 13.93
N SER A 373 20.56 5.24 14.53
CA SER A 373 21.57 5.33 15.59
C SER A 373 22.83 6.04 15.10
N LYS A 374 23.27 5.76 13.85
CA LYS A 374 24.37 6.47 13.20
C LYS A 374 24.10 7.96 12.96
N ASN A 375 22.85 8.37 12.71
CA ASN A 375 22.49 9.78 12.49
C ASN A 375 22.20 10.57 13.79
N ARG A 376 21.97 9.87 14.90
CA ARG A 376 21.86 10.46 16.24
C ARG A 376 23.21 10.46 16.96
N GLY A 377 24.26 9.99 16.30
CA GLY A 377 25.57 9.80 16.85
C GLY A 377 26.13 11.08 17.47
N VAL A 378 26.08 10.72 18.47
CA VAL A 378 27.29 10.83 19.29
C VAL A 378 28.22 9.74 18.88
#